data_e90e603ca16a25b94c02b07f37665864
#
_entry.id   e90e603ca16a25b94c02b07f37665864
#
_cell.length_a   1.000
_cell.length_b   1.000
_cell.length_c   1.000
_cell.angle_alpha   90.00
_cell.angle_beta   90.00
_cell.angle_gamma   90.00
#
_symmetry.space_group_name_H-M   'P 1'
#
loop_
_entity.id
_entity.type
_entity.pdbx_description
1 polymer ?
#
loop_
_entity_poly.entity_id
_entity_poly.type
_entity_poly.pdbx_seq_one_letter_code
_entity_poly.pdbx_strand_id
1 'polypeptide(L)'
;MKDNTQVFESYSVPRAVRTLALPSMMGMLVNIVYNLADTFFVGQTGNANMVAAVSVTMPLFLLFIACGNLFGVGGCAFVSRSLGEGKTERVKTISSFCVYSAIGVGLVMTVLFLVFRKPVLYAVGASDATFAYAADYLKYVAIGSPFIVSSVMLGNLVRGEGAARVSMIGSIIGQVVNIVLDPIFILNKGDKLFGLTMPFGTGQGVAGAAIATVIGNVVSVVFFLIYFLRGKSILSISPGRYRVRGGIARGVITVGLPAAINSLLMSISNMLINVFLQAYGDNAVAAMGITMKANMLVVMLQLGLAQGVQPLVGYCYGANKLDRMRHSIRFSCVCNIVLGTVITVIYFIFTRQVVSVFIDDPAVIDYGVKMLRALMISGPVIGCMFVLNFSFQGMGKGTQSMILSLSRQGLIYFPLLIIMNKTVGLDGIIWSQAVADLVCTAMSVVMFLLVVRKLRRQHSQKTEA
;
A
#
# COMPACT_ATOMS: atom_id res chain seq x y z
N MET A 1 7.93 -27.07 8.36
CA MET A 1 8.44 -25.89 9.13
C MET A 1 9.79 -25.35 8.63
N LYS A 2 10.67 -26.17 8.05
CA LYS A 2 12.00 -25.71 7.56
C LYS A 2 11.97 -24.90 6.26
N ASP A 3 10.89 -24.93 5.48
CA ASP A 3 10.90 -24.46 4.08
C ASP A 3 10.87 -22.93 3.91
N ASN A 4 10.14 -22.20 4.75
CA ASN A 4 9.97 -20.75 4.58
C ASN A 4 11.20 -19.94 5.00
N THR A 5 11.95 -20.39 6.02
CA THR A 5 13.17 -19.70 6.49
C THR A 5 14.38 -19.96 5.60
N GLN A 6 14.38 -21.02 4.78
CA GLN A 6 15.46 -21.31 3.83
C GLN A 6 15.69 -20.17 2.82
N VAL A 7 14.62 -19.42 2.47
CA VAL A 7 14.72 -18.25 1.60
C VAL A 7 15.67 -17.21 2.20
N PHE A 8 15.65 -17.05 3.53
CA PHE A 8 16.50 -16.08 4.21
C PHE A 8 17.94 -16.56 4.41
N GLU A 9 18.12 -17.87 4.66
CA GLU A 9 19.40 -18.45 5.08
C GLU A 9 20.24 -18.99 3.93
N SER A 10 19.62 -19.83 3.09
CA SER A 10 20.35 -20.71 2.17
C SER A 10 20.38 -20.20 0.73
N TYR A 11 19.40 -19.37 0.32
CA TYR A 11 19.34 -18.90 -1.05
C TYR A 11 20.41 -17.83 -1.31
N SER A 12 20.97 -17.83 -2.52
CA SER A 12 21.75 -16.67 -2.99
C SER A 12 20.91 -15.40 -2.96
N VAL A 13 21.52 -14.24 -2.76
CA VAL A 13 20.80 -12.96 -2.64
C VAL A 13 19.87 -12.70 -3.83
N PRO A 14 20.28 -12.89 -5.11
CA PRO A 14 19.36 -12.69 -6.24
C PRO A 14 18.16 -13.64 -6.21
N ARG A 15 18.38 -14.91 -5.82
CA ARG A 15 17.30 -15.90 -5.70
C ARG A 15 16.34 -15.57 -4.56
N ALA A 16 16.86 -15.13 -3.41
CA ALA A 16 16.05 -14.74 -2.27
C ALA A 16 15.19 -13.51 -2.59
N VAL A 17 15.78 -12.47 -3.17
CA VAL A 17 15.07 -11.26 -3.59
C VAL A 17 13.99 -11.61 -4.62
N ARG A 18 14.29 -12.39 -5.64
CA ARG A 18 13.30 -12.81 -6.64
C ARG A 18 12.15 -13.59 -6.03
N THR A 19 12.44 -14.54 -5.14
CA THR A 19 11.41 -15.39 -4.49
C THR A 19 10.44 -14.59 -3.62
N LEU A 20 10.90 -13.50 -3.02
CA LEU A 20 10.09 -12.65 -2.13
C LEU A 20 9.44 -11.48 -2.88
N ALA A 21 10.17 -10.84 -3.81
CA ALA A 21 9.71 -9.66 -4.51
C ALA A 21 8.68 -9.97 -5.60
N LEU A 22 8.90 -11.00 -6.44
CA LEU A 22 7.97 -11.31 -7.53
C LEU A 22 6.53 -11.57 -7.05
N PRO A 23 6.28 -12.40 -6.01
CA PRO A 23 4.91 -12.54 -5.50
C PRO A 23 4.33 -11.22 -4.99
N SER A 24 5.13 -10.40 -4.30
CA SER A 24 4.67 -9.10 -3.82
C SER A 24 4.30 -8.15 -4.96
N MET A 25 5.10 -8.10 -6.03
CA MET A 25 4.81 -7.32 -7.25
C MET A 25 3.54 -7.82 -7.94
N MET A 26 3.37 -9.12 -8.08
CA MET A 26 2.14 -9.71 -8.67
C MET A 26 0.90 -9.37 -7.83
N GLY A 27 0.99 -9.42 -6.51
CA GLY A 27 -0.09 -8.98 -5.62
C GLY A 27 -0.45 -7.51 -5.83
N MET A 28 0.54 -6.63 -6.04
CA MET A 28 0.30 -5.21 -6.34
C MET A 28 -0.33 -4.99 -7.71
N LEU A 29 0.06 -5.77 -8.74
CA LEU A 29 -0.59 -5.72 -10.06
C LEU A 29 -2.07 -6.11 -9.98
N VAL A 30 -2.38 -7.20 -9.29
CA VAL A 30 -3.79 -7.62 -9.12
C VAL A 30 -4.57 -6.57 -8.31
N ASN A 31 -3.94 -5.89 -7.35
CA ASN A 31 -4.56 -4.79 -6.62
C ASN A 31 -4.92 -3.61 -7.54
N ILE A 32 -4.09 -3.29 -8.55
CA ILE A 32 -4.43 -2.27 -9.56
C ILE A 32 -5.65 -2.70 -10.37
N VAL A 33 -5.63 -3.94 -10.87
CA VAL A 33 -6.76 -4.49 -11.66
C VAL A 33 -8.05 -4.46 -10.84
N TYR A 34 -7.98 -4.85 -9.57
CA TYR A 34 -9.11 -4.78 -8.65
C TYR A 34 -9.65 -3.34 -8.51
N ASN A 35 -8.79 -2.36 -8.23
CA ASN A 35 -9.23 -0.96 -8.09
C ASN A 35 -9.85 -0.39 -9.37
N LEU A 36 -9.31 -0.77 -10.54
CA LEU A 36 -9.88 -0.35 -11.83
C LEU A 36 -11.23 -1.01 -12.09
N ALA A 37 -11.37 -2.31 -11.79
CA ALA A 37 -12.61 -3.07 -11.95
C ALA A 37 -13.73 -2.53 -11.05
N ASP A 38 -13.44 -2.29 -9.76
CA ASP A 38 -14.41 -1.73 -8.81
C ASP A 38 -14.93 -0.37 -9.28
N THR A 39 -14.02 0.53 -9.69
CA THR A 39 -14.41 1.85 -10.25
C THR A 39 -15.23 1.71 -11.54
N PHE A 40 -14.88 0.75 -12.40
CA PHE A 40 -15.59 0.49 -13.64
C PHE A 40 -17.03 0.02 -13.37
N PHE A 41 -17.22 -0.97 -12.50
CA PHE A 41 -18.55 -1.50 -12.21
C PHE A 41 -19.48 -0.49 -11.52
N VAL A 42 -18.94 0.32 -10.59
CA VAL A 42 -19.72 1.43 -10.02
C VAL A 42 -20.09 2.46 -11.10
N GLY A 43 -19.19 2.74 -12.04
CA GLY A 43 -19.47 3.62 -13.18
C GLY A 43 -20.59 3.11 -14.10
N GLN A 44 -20.74 1.80 -14.26
CA GLN A 44 -21.80 1.18 -15.07
C GLN A 44 -23.22 1.42 -14.52
N THR A 45 -23.36 1.85 -13.26
CA THR A 45 -24.69 2.23 -12.72
C THR A 45 -25.29 3.45 -13.41
N GLY A 46 -24.51 4.23 -14.16
CA GLY A 46 -24.96 5.47 -14.83
C GLY A 46 -25.34 6.61 -13.88
N ASN A 47 -25.15 6.42 -12.56
CA ASN A 47 -25.52 7.41 -11.56
C ASN A 47 -24.29 8.14 -11.01
N ALA A 48 -24.11 9.41 -11.44
CA ALA A 48 -22.98 10.24 -11.02
C ALA A 48 -22.87 10.42 -9.50
N ASN A 49 -24.01 10.46 -8.79
CA ASN A 49 -24.02 10.60 -7.33
C ASN A 49 -23.47 9.34 -6.62
N MET A 50 -23.67 8.14 -7.20
CA MET A 50 -23.09 6.90 -6.69
C MET A 50 -21.58 6.90 -6.83
N VAL A 51 -21.05 7.29 -8.00
CA VAL A 51 -19.63 7.39 -8.25
C VAL A 51 -18.98 8.44 -7.33
N ALA A 52 -19.63 9.59 -7.17
CA ALA A 52 -19.19 10.64 -6.25
C ALA A 52 -19.19 10.15 -4.79
N ALA A 53 -20.18 9.40 -4.36
CA ALA A 53 -20.29 8.85 -3.01
C ALA A 53 -19.13 7.90 -2.69
N VAL A 54 -18.76 7.00 -3.61
CA VAL A 54 -17.58 6.13 -3.45
C VAL A 54 -16.31 6.96 -3.34
N SER A 55 -16.15 7.97 -4.20
CA SER A 55 -14.97 8.85 -4.17
C SER A 55 -14.83 9.61 -2.85
N VAL A 56 -15.93 10.11 -2.31
CA VAL A 56 -15.97 10.83 -1.01
C VAL A 56 -15.65 9.89 0.16
N THR A 57 -16.01 8.60 0.08
CA THR A 57 -15.74 7.62 1.15
C THR A 57 -14.35 6.99 1.07
N MET A 58 -13.62 7.16 -0.04
CA MET A 58 -12.25 6.61 -0.21
C MET A 58 -11.27 6.98 0.91
N PRO A 59 -11.19 8.23 1.41
CA PRO A 59 -10.30 8.54 2.53
C PRO A 59 -10.61 7.73 3.79
N LEU A 60 -11.88 7.41 4.04
CA LEU A 60 -12.30 6.59 5.17
C LEU A 60 -11.89 5.12 4.97
N PHE A 61 -11.99 4.60 3.76
CA PHE A 61 -11.49 3.27 3.42
C PHE A 61 -9.96 3.16 3.61
N LEU A 62 -9.21 4.18 3.23
CA LEU A 62 -7.76 4.24 3.46
C LEU A 62 -7.37 4.24 4.95
N LEU A 63 -8.23 4.73 5.85
CA LEU A 63 -8.01 4.60 7.31
C LEU A 63 -8.00 3.13 7.75
N PHE A 64 -8.90 2.28 7.24
CA PHE A 64 -8.90 0.85 7.55
C PHE A 64 -7.61 0.17 7.06
N ILE A 65 -7.18 0.51 5.84
CA ILE A 65 -5.90 0.03 5.29
C ILE A 65 -4.72 0.50 6.13
N ALA A 66 -4.72 1.76 6.57
CA ALA A 66 -3.67 2.32 7.43
C ALA A 66 -3.59 1.57 8.77
N CYS A 67 -4.73 1.26 9.39
CA CYS A 67 -4.79 0.44 10.61
C CYS A 67 -4.27 -1.00 10.35
N GLY A 68 -4.62 -1.58 9.21
CA GLY A 68 -4.08 -2.88 8.80
C GLY A 68 -2.56 -2.85 8.61
N ASN A 69 -2.03 -1.80 8.00
CA ASN A 69 -0.59 -1.60 7.82
C ASN A 69 0.14 -1.32 9.13
N LEU A 70 -0.50 -0.64 10.10
CA LEU A 70 0.07 -0.42 11.43
C LEU A 70 0.52 -1.74 12.07
N PHE A 71 -0.36 -2.72 12.13
CA PHE A 71 -0.07 -4.03 12.71
C PHE A 71 0.62 -4.96 11.71
N GLY A 72 0.31 -4.86 10.43
CA GLY A 72 0.84 -5.72 9.37
C GLY A 72 2.30 -5.45 9.07
N VAL A 73 2.65 -4.22 8.71
CA VAL A 73 4.03 -3.82 8.36
C VAL A 73 4.92 -3.85 9.61
N GLY A 74 4.41 -3.33 10.74
CA GLY A 74 5.12 -3.39 12.02
C GLY A 74 5.35 -4.83 12.49
N GLY A 75 4.34 -5.68 12.38
CA GLY A 75 4.42 -7.10 12.69
C GLY A 75 5.38 -7.85 11.77
N CYS A 76 5.30 -7.63 10.46
CA CYS A 76 6.20 -8.21 9.46
C CYS A 76 7.67 -7.95 9.80
N ALA A 77 8.02 -6.69 10.05
CA ALA A 77 9.38 -6.28 10.39
C ALA A 77 9.86 -6.89 11.71
N PHE A 78 8.98 -6.96 12.72
CA PHE A 78 9.36 -7.48 14.03
C PHE A 78 9.44 -9.01 14.05
N VAL A 79 8.54 -9.69 13.32
CA VAL A 79 8.58 -11.15 13.11
C VAL A 79 9.87 -11.55 12.39
N SER A 80 10.15 -10.97 11.22
CA SER A 80 11.34 -11.33 10.44
C SER A 80 12.64 -11.09 11.21
N ARG A 81 12.74 -9.99 11.97
CA ARG A 81 13.89 -9.72 12.84
C ARG A 81 13.99 -10.73 13.98
N SER A 82 12.90 -11.07 14.66
CA SER A 82 12.89 -12.06 15.74
C SER A 82 13.20 -13.46 15.24
N LEU A 83 12.83 -13.81 14.00
CA LEU A 83 13.26 -15.05 13.34
C LEU A 83 14.78 -15.06 13.13
N GLY A 84 15.36 -13.96 12.68
CA GLY A 84 16.81 -13.80 12.53
C GLY A 84 17.55 -13.91 13.87
N GLU A 85 16.94 -13.44 14.97
CA GLU A 85 17.45 -13.61 16.33
C GLU A 85 17.29 -15.05 16.89
N GLY A 86 16.62 -15.97 16.16
CA GLY A 86 16.31 -17.32 16.63
C GLY A 86 15.20 -17.40 17.69
N LYS A 87 14.48 -16.30 17.95
CA LYS A 87 13.49 -16.20 19.05
C LYS A 87 12.07 -16.60 18.60
N THR A 88 11.85 -17.87 18.30
CA THR A 88 10.58 -18.38 17.76
C THR A 88 9.37 -18.14 18.68
N GLU A 89 9.52 -18.27 20.00
CA GLU A 89 8.42 -17.99 20.93
C GLU A 89 7.99 -16.52 20.92
N ARG A 90 8.96 -15.62 20.73
CA ARG A 90 8.65 -14.19 20.56
C ARG A 90 7.86 -13.94 19.28
N VAL A 91 8.17 -14.63 18.19
CA VAL A 91 7.42 -14.57 16.92
C VAL A 91 5.95 -14.91 17.12
N LYS A 92 5.66 -15.99 17.86
CA LYS A 92 4.29 -16.41 18.17
C LYS A 92 3.55 -15.38 19.02
N THR A 93 4.24 -14.71 19.94
CA THR A 93 3.67 -13.63 20.75
C THR A 93 3.38 -12.38 19.92
N ILE A 94 4.30 -12.00 19.03
CA ILE A 94 4.13 -10.85 18.11
C ILE A 94 2.93 -11.09 17.20
N SER A 95 2.81 -12.28 16.61
CA SER A 95 1.71 -12.59 15.70
C SER A 95 0.36 -12.58 16.41
N SER A 96 0.24 -13.18 17.59
CA SER A 96 -0.99 -13.13 18.38
C SER A 96 -1.35 -11.69 18.76
N PHE A 97 -0.36 -10.87 19.16
CA PHE A 97 -0.58 -9.44 19.45
C PHE A 97 -1.15 -8.71 18.23
N CYS A 98 -0.53 -8.87 17.04
CA CYS A 98 -0.99 -8.22 15.83
C CYS A 98 -2.42 -8.63 15.45
N VAL A 99 -2.77 -9.93 15.55
CA VAL A 99 -4.09 -10.45 15.21
C VAL A 99 -5.17 -9.85 16.11
N TYR A 100 -5.03 -9.97 17.43
CA TYR A 100 -6.06 -9.48 18.34
C TYR A 100 -6.15 -7.97 18.40
N SER A 101 -5.01 -7.25 18.26
CA SER A 101 -5.03 -5.80 18.18
C SER A 101 -5.68 -5.29 16.89
N ALA A 102 -5.45 -5.95 15.74
CA ALA A 102 -6.09 -5.61 14.49
C ALA A 102 -7.61 -5.83 14.54
N ILE A 103 -8.06 -6.97 15.09
CA ILE A 103 -9.48 -7.24 15.31
C ILE A 103 -10.09 -6.19 16.26
N GLY A 104 -9.43 -5.91 17.38
CA GLY A 104 -9.90 -4.91 18.35
C GLY A 104 -10.04 -3.52 17.76
N VAL A 105 -9.02 -3.06 17.00
CA VAL A 105 -9.10 -1.77 16.30
C VAL A 105 -10.18 -1.79 15.22
N GLY A 106 -10.33 -2.88 14.47
CA GLY A 106 -11.42 -3.02 13.50
C GLY A 106 -12.79 -2.89 14.16
N LEU A 107 -13.03 -3.54 15.31
CA LEU A 107 -14.28 -3.42 16.07
C LEU A 107 -14.52 -1.99 16.58
N VAL A 108 -13.48 -1.32 17.09
CA VAL A 108 -13.57 0.08 17.50
C VAL A 108 -13.95 0.97 16.31
N MET A 109 -13.32 0.75 15.14
CA MET A 109 -13.65 1.46 13.91
C MET A 109 -15.10 1.21 13.47
N THR A 110 -15.61 -0.03 13.57
CA THR A 110 -17.01 -0.35 13.31
C THR A 110 -17.92 0.55 14.15
N VAL A 111 -17.72 0.58 15.47
CA VAL A 111 -18.56 1.37 16.38
C VAL A 111 -18.46 2.86 16.06
N LEU A 112 -17.24 3.38 15.92
CA LEU A 112 -16.99 4.81 15.62
C LEU A 112 -17.69 5.25 14.33
N PHE A 113 -17.53 4.51 13.24
CA PHE A 113 -18.10 4.90 11.95
C PHE A 113 -19.61 4.67 11.86
N LEU A 114 -20.18 3.73 12.62
CA LEU A 114 -21.64 3.56 12.68
C LEU A 114 -22.29 4.65 13.54
N VAL A 115 -21.70 4.97 14.69
CA VAL A 115 -22.23 5.99 15.62
C VAL A 115 -22.07 7.40 15.05
N PHE A 116 -20.88 7.72 14.53
CA PHE A 116 -20.54 9.05 14.02
C PHE A 116 -20.67 9.16 12.50
N ARG A 117 -21.48 8.29 11.86
CA ARG A 117 -21.63 8.23 10.40
C ARG A 117 -21.94 9.58 9.76
N LYS A 118 -22.92 10.31 10.33
CA LYS A 118 -23.36 11.61 9.79
C LYS A 118 -22.26 12.68 9.84
N PRO A 119 -21.67 13.02 11.01
CA PRO A 119 -20.62 14.03 11.06
C PRO A 119 -19.37 13.65 10.27
N VAL A 120 -19.00 12.37 10.24
CA VAL A 120 -17.83 11.90 9.49
C VAL A 120 -18.03 12.09 7.99
N LEU A 121 -19.18 11.73 7.44
CA LEU A 121 -19.44 11.87 6.00
C LEU A 121 -19.46 13.34 5.55
N TYR A 122 -20.10 14.22 6.34
CA TYR A 122 -20.06 15.65 6.02
C TYR A 122 -18.64 16.23 6.14
N ALA A 123 -17.84 15.77 7.10
CA ALA A 123 -16.45 16.20 7.26
C ALA A 123 -15.55 15.81 6.09
N VAL A 124 -15.82 14.68 5.40
CA VAL A 124 -15.09 14.27 4.19
C VAL A 124 -15.70 14.84 2.89
N GLY A 125 -16.76 15.67 2.98
CA GLY A 125 -17.31 16.41 1.84
C GLY A 125 -18.52 15.77 1.17
N ALA A 126 -19.27 14.90 1.86
CA ALA A 126 -20.55 14.39 1.34
C ALA A 126 -21.56 15.54 1.23
N SER A 127 -22.22 15.66 0.08
CA SER A 127 -23.36 16.55 -0.14
C SER A 127 -24.68 15.84 0.19
N ASP A 128 -25.75 16.58 0.33
CA ASP A 128 -27.10 16.00 0.56
C ASP A 128 -27.48 14.99 -0.53
N ALA A 129 -27.07 15.23 -1.79
CA ALA A 129 -27.31 14.34 -2.92
C ALA A 129 -26.50 13.03 -2.85
N THR A 130 -25.30 13.05 -2.27
CA THR A 130 -24.42 11.88 -2.18
C THR A 130 -24.51 11.17 -0.83
N PHE A 131 -25.07 11.83 0.20
CA PHE A 131 -25.08 11.35 1.58
C PHE A 131 -25.71 9.97 1.73
N ALA A 132 -26.86 9.72 1.11
CA ALA A 132 -27.55 8.43 1.24
C ALA A 132 -26.67 7.27 0.74
N TYR A 133 -26.10 7.43 -0.46
CA TYR A 133 -25.21 6.44 -1.07
C TYR A 133 -23.90 6.25 -0.28
N ALA A 134 -23.30 7.35 0.17
CA ALA A 134 -22.08 7.31 0.99
C ALA A 134 -22.34 6.67 2.36
N ALA A 135 -23.51 6.90 2.95
CA ALA A 135 -23.92 6.31 4.21
C ALA A 135 -24.15 4.79 4.10
N ASP A 136 -24.70 4.32 3.00
CA ASP A 136 -24.87 2.89 2.74
C ASP A 136 -23.53 2.21 2.50
N TYR A 137 -22.66 2.78 1.69
CA TYR A 137 -21.30 2.28 1.50
C TYR A 137 -20.55 2.18 2.81
N LEU A 138 -20.48 3.29 3.57
CA LEU A 138 -19.75 3.35 4.84
C LEU A 138 -20.31 2.37 5.87
N LYS A 139 -21.63 2.15 5.91
CA LYS A 139 -22.27 1.18 6.82
C LYS A 139 -21.70 -0.22 6.63
N TYR A 140 -21.68 -0.73 5.41
CA TYR A 140 -21.20 -2.09 5.13
C TYR A 140 -19.69 -2.21 5.31
N VAL A 141 -18.93 -1.24 4.83
CA VAL A 141 -17.46 -1.21 5.02
C VAL A 141 -17.10 -1.11 6.50
N ALA A 142 -17.83 -0.31 7.30
CA ALA A 142 -17.61 -0.22 8.73
C ALA A 142 -17.90 -1.55 9.45
N ILE A 143 -18.99 -2.24 9.12
CA ILE A 143 -19.28 -3.58 9.66
C ILE A 143 -18.17 -4.57 9.26
N GLY A 144 -17.67 -4.47 8.04
CA GLY A 144 -16.58 -5.31 7.51
C GLY A 144 -15.17 -4.91 7.98
N SER A 145 -15.01 -3.80 8.71
CA SER A 145 -13.69 -3.27 9.06
C SER A 145 -12.79 -4.25 9.84
N PRO A 146 -13.28 -5.12 10.76
CA PRO A 146 -12.44 -6.12 11.39
C PRO A 146 -11.80 -7.08 10.38
N PHE A 147 -12.51 -7.43 9.32
CA PHE A 147 -12.00 -8.30 8.26
C PHE A 147 -11.06 -7.56 7.32
N ILE A 148 -11.36 -6.31 6.95
CA ILE A 148 -10.51 -5.47 6.11
C ILE A 148 -9.15 -5.24 6.79
N VAL A 149 -9.16 -4.79 8.05
CA VAL A 149 -7.93 -4.55 8.83
C VAL A 149 -7.14 -5.85 8.99
N SER A 150 -7.84 -6.96 9.31
CA SER A 150 -7.20 -8.27 9.51
C SER A 150 -6.63 -8.85 8.23
N SER A 151 -7.27 -8.72 7.06
CA SER A 151 -6.77 -9.25 5.79
C SER A 151 -5.45 -8.57 5.39
N VAL A 152 -5.39 -7.25 5.50
CA VAL A 152 -4.16 -6.46 5.24
C VAL A 152 -3.05 -6.84 6.23
N MET A 153 -3.38 -6.94 7.51
CA MET A 153 -2.44 -7.31 8.56
C MET A 153 -1.90 -8.74 8.36
N LEU A 154 -2.77 -9.73 8.11
CA LEU A 154 -2.37 -11.13 7.94
C LEU A 154 -1.50 -11.33 6.70
N GLY A 155 -1.84 -10.67 5.57
CA GLY A 155 -1.03 -10.70 4.37
C GLY A 155 0.41 -10.22 4.61
N ASN A 156 0.58 -9.10 5.31
CA ASN A 156 1.90 -8.59 5.69
C ASN A 156 2.62 -9.52 6.69
N LEU A 157 1.90 -10.03 7.68
CA LEU A 157 2.47 -10.87 8.74
C LEU A 157 3.01 -12.19 8.18
N VAL A 158 2.25 -12.87 7.30
CA VAL A 158 2.66 -14.10 6.61
C VAL A 158 3.89 -13.86 5.72
N ARG A 159 3.99 -12.69 5.10
CA ARG A 159 5.19 -12.29 4.36
C ARG A 159 6.41 -12.20 5.29
N GLY A 160 6.22 -11.74 6.52
CA GLY A 160 7.27 -11.62 7.54
C GLY A 160 7.95 -12.94 7.90
N GLU A 161 7.27 -14.09 7.79
CA GLU A 161 7.86 -15.41 7.98
C GLU A 161 8.55 -15.98 6.71
N GLY A 162 8.59 -15.25 5.61
CA GLY A 162 9.17 -15.68 4.32
C GLY A 162 8.18 -16.29 3.34
N ALA A 163 6.90 -16.44 3.71
CA ALA A 163 5.86 -17.05 2.90
C ALA A 163 5.19 -16.04 1.94
N ALA A 164 5.98 -15.30 1.14
CA ALA A 164 5.49 -14.25 0.24
C ALA A 164 4.48 -14.78 -0.80
N ARG A 165 4.65 -16.03 -1.28
CA ARG A 165 3.67 -16.66 -2.20
C ARG A 165 2.31 -16.88 -1.55
N VAL A 166 2.28 -17.31 -0.29
CA VAL A 166 1.04 -17.51 0.46
C VAL A 166 0.34 -16.18 0.71
N SER A 167 1.11 -15.14 1.07
CA SER A 167 0.61 -13.77 1.21
C SER A 167 -0.04 -13.27 -0.09
N MET A 168 0.64 -13.46 -1.23
CA MET A 168 0.12 -13.11 -2.55
C MET A 168 -1.19 -13.86 -2.87
N ILE A 169 -1.20 -15.18 -2.73
CA ILE A 169 -2.37 -16.01 -3.05
C ILE A 169 -3.57 -15.59 -2.20
N GLY A 170 -3.39 -15.39 -0.89
CA GLY A 170 -4.46 -14.96 0.01
C GLY A 170 -5.05 -13.61 -0.38
N SER A 171 -4.21 -12.65 -0.78
CA SER A 171 -4.66 -11.35 -1.26
C SER A 171 -5.38 -11.45 -2.61
N ILE A 172 -4.83 -12.21 -3.56
CA ILE A 172 -5.41 -12.38 -4.91
C ILE A 172 -6.78 -13.07 -4.84
N ILE A 173 -6.93 -14.11 -4.03
CA ILE A 173 -8.22 -14.81 -3.89
C ILE A 173 -9.31 -13.83 -3.45
N GLY A 174 -9.06 -12.99 -2.45
CA GLY A 174 -10.03 -12.01 -2.00
C GLY A 174 -10.37 -10.96 -3.05
N GLN A 175 -9.37 -10.47 -3.78
CA GLN A 175 -9.56 -9.50 -4.86
C GLN A 175 -10.33 -10.09 -6.05
N VAL A 176 -10.03 -11.34 -6.43
CA VAL A 176 -10.78 -12.04 -7.50
C VAL A 176 -12.23 -12.28 -7.10
N VAL A 177 -12.47 -12.72 -5.86
CA VAL A 177 -13.84 -12.90 -5.34
C VAL A 177 -14.60 -11.57 -5.38
N ASN A 178 -13.98 -10.48 -4.98
CA ASN A 178 -14.59 -9.15 -5.07
C ASN A 178 -14.95 -8.80 -6.53
N ILE A 179 -14.00 -8.87 -7.47
CA ILE A 179 -14.22 -8.56 -8.90
C ILE A 179 -15.39 -9.38 -9.49
N VAL A 180 -15.52 -10.65 -9.09
CA VAL A 180 -16.62 -11.52 -9.55
C VAL A 180 -17.95 -11.14 -8.91
N LEU A 181 -17.94 -10.70 -7.66
CA LEU A 181 -19.16 -10.33 -6.94
C LEU A 181 -19.64 -8.90 -7.26
N ASP A 182 -18.75 -7.99 -7.65
CA ASP A 182 -19.10 -6.60 -7.96
C ASP A 182 -20.26 -6.50 -8.96
N PRO A 183 -20.20 -7.07 -10.19
CA PRO A 183 -21.32 -6.97 -11.12
C PRO A 183 -22.60 -7.60 -10.58
N ILE A 184 -22.52 -8.65 -9.77
CA ILE A 184 -23.68 -9.36 -9.20
C ILE A 184 -24.40 -8.48 -8.17
N PHE A 185 -23.66 -7.77 -7.33
CA PHE A 185 -24.26 -6.95 -6.28
C PHE A 185 -24.56 -5.51 -6.71
N ILE A 186 -23.75 -4.95 -7.64
CA ILE A 186 -23.89 -3.57 -8.09
C ILE A 186 -25.01 -3.40 -9.10
N LEU A 187 -25.07 -4.27 -10.14
CA LEU A 187 -25.97 -4.13 -11.28
C LEU A 187 -27.32 -4.79 -11.05
N ASN A 188 -28.33 -4.33 -11.81
CA ASN A 188 -29.65 -4.95 -11.83
C ASN A 188 -29.69 -6.15 -12.78
N LYS A 189 -30.65 -7.03 -12.55
CA LYS A 189 -31.03 -8.03 -13.53
C LYS A 189 -31.52 -7.34 -14.81
N GLY A 190 -30.94 -7.70 -15.93
CA GLY A 190 -31.27 -7.13 -17.23
C GLY A 190 -30.34 -6.00 -17.67
N ASP A 191 -29.45 -5.47 -16.80
CA ASP A 191 -28.44 -4.51 -17.20
C ASP A 191 -27.46 -5.13 -18.21
N LYS A 192 -26.94 -4.32 -19.15
CA LYS A 192 -25.96 -4.80 -20.14
C LYS A 192 -24.54 -4.61 -19.65
N LEU A 193 -23.79 -5.69 -19.58
CA LEU A 193 -22.37 -5.67 -19.25
C LEU A 193 -21.58 -6.30 -20.43
N PHE A 194 -20.67 -5.55 -21.05
CA PHE A 194 -19.92 -5.97 -22.24
C PHE A 194 -20.80 -6.52 -23.38
N GLY A 195 -22.00 -5.94 -23.55
CA GLY A 195 -22.95 -6.37 -24.57
C GLY A 195 -23.81 -7.62 -24.22
N LEU A 196 -23.52 -8.23 -23.07
CA LEU A 196 -24.32 -9.35 -22.55
C LEU A 196 -25.32 -8.85 -21.49
N THR A 197 -26.53 -9.39 -21.56
CA THR A 197 -27.57 -9.10 -20.55
C THR A 197 -27.28 -9.89 -19.28
N MET A 198 -27.20 -9.21 -18.14
CA MET A 198 -27.00 -9.85 -16.83
C MET A 198 -28.20 -10.76 -16.48
N PRO A 199 -27.98 -12.08 -16.32
CA PRO A 199 -29.08 -13.01 -16.00
C PRO A 199 -29.59 -12.85 -14.58
N PHE A 200 -28.74 -12.33 -13.66
CA PHE A 200 -29.08 -12.05 -12.27
C PHE A 200 -28.24 -10.85 -11.78
N GLY A 201 -28.79 -10.09 -10.87
CA GLY A 201 -28.15 -8.95 -10.23
C GLY A 201 -29.09 -8.43 -9.12
N THR A 202 -28.48 -7.94 -8.03
CA THR A 202 -29.27 -7.47 -6.86
C THR A 202 -29.59 -5.97 -6.95
N GLY A 203 -28.90 -5.22 -7.80
CA GLY A 203 -29.13 -3.79 -8.00
C GLY A 203 -28.87 -2.92 -6.77
N GLN A 204 -27.99 -3.35 -5.87
CA GLN A 204 -27.69 -2.61 -4.64
C GLN A 204 -26.72 -1.42 -4.88
N GLY A 205 -26.23 -1.24 -6.11
CA GLY A 205 -25.37 -0.13 -6.46
C GLY A 205 -24.13 -0.04 -5.55
N VAL A 206 -23.95 1.10 -4.91
CA VAL A 206 -22.79 1.38 -4.05
C VAL A 206 -22.73 0.48 -2.81
N ALA A 207 -23.89 0.13 -2.23
CA ALA A 207 -23.96 -0.83 -1.12
C ALA A 207 -23.47 -2.21 -1.56
N GLY A 208 -23.81 -2.61 -2.79
CA GLY A 208 -23.34 -3.86 -3.41
C GLY A 208 -21.81 -3.92 -3.54
N ALA A 209 -21.18 -2.84 -4.00
CA ALA A 209 -19.71 -2.72 -4.06
C ALA A 209 -19.08 -2.89 -2.66
N ALA A 210 -19.65 -2.24 -1.64
CA ALA A 210 -19.17 -2.37 -0.27
C ALA A 210 -19.29 -3.83 0.25
N ILE A 211 -20.40 -4.50 -0.01
CA ILE A 211 -20.63 -5.89 0.39
C ILE A 211 -19.63 -6.83 -0.32
N ALA A 212 -19.44 -6.68 -1.63
CA ALA A 212 -18.46 -7.47 -2.39
C ALA A 212 -17.04 -7.30 -1.84
N THR A 213 -16.65 -6.06 -1.52
CA THR A 213 -15.35 -5.74 -0.89
C THR A 213 -15.20 -6.44 0.46
N VAL A 214 -16.22 -6.41 1.31
CA VAL A 214 -16.18 -7.08 2.62
C VAL A 214 -16.08 -8.59 2.45
N ILE A 215 -16.88 -9.20 1.57
CA ILE A 215 -16.84 -10.65 1.32
C ILE A 215 -15.45 -11.06 0.81
N GLY A 216 -14.85 -10.31 -0.12
CA GLY A 216 -13.49 -10.55 -0.59
C GLY A 216 -12.47 -10.57 0.55
N ASN A 217 -12.55 -9.59 1.47
CA ASN A 217 -11.68 -9.56 2.65
C ASN A 217 -11.95 -10.70 3.63
N VAL A 218 -13.21 -11.10 3.84
CA VAL A 218 -13.57 -12.28 4.65
C VAL A 218 -12.93 -13.54 4.08
N VAL A 219 -13.03 -13.75 2.76
CA VAL A 219 -12.43 -14.90 2.07
C VAL A 219 -10.91 -14.90 2.23
N SER A 220 -10.26 -13.73 2.10
CA SER A 220 -8.82 -13.60 2.38
C SER A 220 -8.47 -14.01 3.81
N VAL A 221 -9.22 -13.52 4.80
CA VAL A 221 -8.99 -13.86 6.21
C VAL A 221 -9.17 -15.36 6.44
N VAL A 222 -10.24 -15.95 5.90
CA VAL A 222 -10.49 -17.41 6.00
C VAL A 222 -9.34 -18.20 5.38
N PHE A 223 -8.84 -17.80 4.22
CA PHE A 223 -7.66 -18.43 3.60
C PHE A 223 -6.44 -18.40 4.52
N PHE A 224 -6.12 -17.26 5.13
CA PHE A 224 -5.00 -17.16 6.06
C PHE A 224 -5.22 -17.98 7.34
N LEU A 225 -6.45 -18.03 7.87
CA LEU A 225 -6.79 -18.87 9.01
C LEU A 225 -6.58 -20.36 8.69
N ILE A 226 -7.04 -20.81 7.52
CA ILE A 226 -6.80 -22.20 7.06
C ILE A 226 -5.29 -22.49 6.94
N TYR A 227 -4.50 -21.54 6.44
CA TYR A 227 -3.03 -21.68 6.37
C TYR A 227 -2.41 -21.88 7.75
N PHE A 228 -2.85 -21.12 8.77
CA PHE A 228 -2.37 -21.30 10.15
C PHE A 228 -2.80 -22.63 10.76
N LEU A 229 -4.06 -23.03 10.57
CA LEU A 229 -4.59 -24.29 11.10
C LEU A 229 -3.90 -25.53 10.52
N ARG A 230 -3.40 -25.45 9.28
CA ARG A 230 -2.62 -26.53 8.65
C ARG A 230 -1.23 -26.73 9.27
N GLY A 231 -0.83 -25.93 10.25
CA GLY A 231 0.44 -26.07 10.97
C GLY A 231 1.69 -25.79 10.13
N LYS A 232 1.54 -25.15 8.95
CA LYS A 232 2.67 -24.81 8.06
C LYS A 232 3.35 -23.50 8.43
N SER A 233 2.73 -22.69 9.29
CA SER A 233 3.21 -21.39 9.74
C SER A 233 3.93 -21.49 11.09
N ILE A 234 4.95 -20.65 11.28
CA ILE A 234 5.63 -20.44 12.56
C ILE A 234 4.81 -19.47 13.44
N LEU A 235 3.93 -18.69 12.83
CA LEU A 235 3.07 -17.72 13.49
C LEU A 235 2.01 -18.43 14.35
N SER A 236 1.47 -17.72 15.33
CA SER A 236 0.41 -18.23 16.20
C SER A 236 -0.75 -17.25 16.29
N ILE A 237 -1.96 -17.77 16.26
CA ILE A 237 -3.20 -17.03 16.50
C ILE A 237 -3.81 -17.38 17.87
N SER A 238 -3.07 -18.07 18.75
CA SER A 238 -3.57 -18.50 20.06
C SER A 238 -3.79 -17.31 21.00
N PRO A 239 -4.98 -17.16 21.61
CA PRO A 239 -5.27 -16.10 22.58
C PRO A 239 -4.34 -16.11 23.79
N GLY A 240 -3.94 -17.30 24.25
CA GLY A 240 -3.05 -17.48 25.41
C GLY A 240 -1.64 -16.90 25.21
N ARG A 241 -1.28 -16.56 23.96
CA ARG A 241 0.02 -15.94 23.62
C ARG A 241 -0.10 -14.42 23.42
N TYR A 242 -1.28 -13.84 23.57
CA TYR A 242 -1.46 -12.39 23.48
C TYR A 242 -0.79 -11.69 24.66
N ARG A 243 0.18 -10.85 24.39
CA ARG A 243 0.87 -10.05 25.40
C ARG A 243 1.18 -8.65 24.85
N VAL A 244 0.81 -7.62 25.60
CA VAL A 244 1.14 -6.21 25.30
C VAL A 244 2.50 -5.82 25.88
N ARG A 245 2.90 -6.50 27.00
CA ARG A 245 4.14 -6.24 27.75
C ARG A 245 5.38 -6.85 27.05
N GLY A 246 6.58 -6.56 27.57
CA GLY A 246 7.84 -7.10 27.02
C GLY A 246 8.31 -6.43 25.72
N GLY A 247 7.88 -5.18 25.47
CA GLY A 247 8.29 -4.41 24.28
C GLY A 247 7.61 -4.83 22.98
N ILE A 248 6.60 -5.73 23.02
CA ILE A 248 5.91 -6.21 21.83
C ILE A 248 5.14 -5.06 21.14
N ALA A 249 4.26 -4.39 21.87
CA ALA A 249 3.48 -3.27 21.34
C ALA A 249 4.40 -2.17 20.79
N ARG A 250 5.41 -1.76 21.57
CA ARG A 250 6.38 -0.74 21.15
C ARG A 250 7.11 -1.16 19.86
N GLY A 251 7.56 -2.43 19.78
CA GLY A 251 8.28 -2.92 18.61
C GLY A 251 7.44 -2.94 17.32
N VAL A 252 6.15 -3.24 17.42
CA VAL A 252 5.21 -3.21 16.29
C VAL A 252 4.84 -1.77 15.94
N ILE A 253 4.42 -0.97 16.91
CA ILE A 253 3.91 0.40 16.66
C ILE A 253 5.02 1.32 16.14
N THR A 254 6.24 1.24 16.66
CA THR A 254 7.36 2.08 16.20
C THR A 254 7.62 1.96 14.70
N VAL A 255 7.41 0.78 14.12
CA VAL A 255 7.61 0.55 12.68
C VAL A 255 6.30 0.68 11.91
N GLY A 256 5.19 0.25 12.49
CA GLY A 256 3.89 0.28 11.83
C GLY A 256 3.29 1.68 11.71
N LEU A 257 3.53 2.56 12.70
CA LEU A 257 3.01 3.93 12.69
C LEU A 257 3.51 4.75 11.50
N PRO A 258 4.81 4.74 11.13
CA PRO A 258 5.28 5.37 9.89
C PRO A 258 4.57 4.87 8.63
N ALA A 259 4.31 3.56 8.55
CA ALA A 259 3.62 2.98 7.40
C ALA A 259 2.15 3.42 7.32
N ALA A 260 1.46 3.48 8.46
CA ALA A 260 0.09 3.98 8.55
C ALA A 260 0.00 5.47 8.18
N ILE A 261 0.87 6.30 8.74
CA ILE A 261 0.92 7.74 8.45
C ILE A 261 1.25 7.98 6.97
N ASN A 262 2.14 7.21 6.37
CA ASN A 262 2.45 7.34 4.93
C ASN A 262 1.20 7.13 4.06
N SER A 263 0.35 6.17 4.39
CA SER A 263 -0.91 5.92 3.67
C SER A 263 -1.87 7.11 3.76
N LEU A 264 -1.98 7.73 4.94
CA LEU A 264 -2.82 8.90 5.17
C LEU A 264 -2.29 10.15 4.46
N LEU A 265 -0.98 10.40 4.56
CA LEU A 265 -0.35 11.54 3.89
C LEU A 265 -0.45 11.45 2.38
N MET A 266 -0.36 10.26 1.81
CA MET A 266 -0.57 10.05 0.37
C MET A 266 -1.96 10.48 -0.07
N SER A 267 -3.00 10.19 0.72
CA SER A 267 -4.37 10.63 0.45
C SER A 267 -4.50 12.16 0.52
N ILE A 268 -3.92 12.78 1.56
CA ILE A 268 -3.93 14.23 1.71
C ILE A 268 -3.18 14.92 0.56
N SER A 269 -2.06 14.38 0.13
CA SER A 269 -1.27 14.91 -0.99
C SER A 269 -2.05 14.89 -2.30
N ASN A 270 -2.77 13.80 -2.57
CA ASN A 270 -3.62 13.69 -3.74
C ASN A 270 -4.79 14.69 -3.71
N MET A 271 -5.36 14.93 -2.54
CA MET A 271 -6.41 15.94 -2.37
C MET A 271 -5.87 17.36 -2.62
N LEU A 272 -4.72 17.68 -2.04
CA LEU A 272 -4.11 19.01 -2.19
C LEU A 272 -3.75 19.34 -3.64
N ILE A 273 -3.14 18.39 -4.37
CA ILE A 273 -2.81 18.64 -5.78
C ILE A 273 -4.06 18.95 -6.62
N ASN A 274 -5.18 18.26 -6.37
CA ASN A 274 -6.44 18.53 -7.05
C ASN A 274 -6.98 19.93 -6.73
N VAL A 275 -6.90 20.36 -5.47
CA VAL A 275 -7.32 21.71 -5.06
C VAL A 275 -6.51 22.79 -5.78
N PHE A 276 -5.20 22.63 -5.89
CA PHE A 276 -4.35 23.58 -6.61
C PHE A 276 -4.62 23.57 -8.12
N LEU A 277 -4.90 22.41 -8.70
CA LEU A 277 -5.17 22.29 -10.14
C LEU A 277 -6.52 22.87 -10.56
N GLN A 278 -7.51 22.94 -9.66
CA GLN A 278 -8.81 23.57 -9.95
C GLN A 278 -8.67 25.02 -10.45
N ALA A 279 -7.67 25.76 -9.96
CA ALA A 279 -7.38 27.11 -10.41
C ALA A 279 -6.93 27.21 -11.89
N TYR A 280 -6.52 26.09 -12.50
CA TYR A 280 -6.06 26.00 -13.89
C TYR A 280 -7.07 25.36 -14.84
N GLY A 281 -8.29 25.08 -14.35
CA GLY A 281 -9.41 24.56 -15.12
C GLY A 281 -9.55 23.04 -15.12
N ASP A 282 -10.71 22.59 -15.57
CA ASP A 282 -11.13 21.18 -15.50
C ASP A 282 -10.24 20.25 -16.34
N ASN A 283 -9.70 20.75 -17.46
CA ASN A 283 -8.79 19.97 -18.31
C ASN A 283 -7.49 19.61 -17.59
N ALA A 284 -6.96 20.51 -16.75
CA ALA A 284 -5.76 20.23 -15.96
C ALA A 284 -6.03 19.20 -14.86
N VAL A 285 -7.19 19.28 -14.21
CA VAL A 285 -7.62 18.30 -13.18
C VAL A 285 -7.85 16.91 -13.81
N ALA A 286 -8.54 16.86 -14.96
CA ALA A 286 -8.78 15.61 -15.69
C ALA A 286 -7.47 14.96 -16.15
N ALA A 287 -6.55 15.74 -16.72
CA ALA A 287 -5.25 15.29 -17.18
C ALA A 287 -4.41 14.72 -16.00
N MET A 288 -4.43 15.38 -14.85
CA MET A 288 -3.72 14.88 -13.65
C MET A 288 -4.33 13.57 -13.14
N GLY A 289 -5.65 13.44 -13.12
CA GLY A 289 -6.32 12.19 -12.74
C GLY A 289 -5.90 11.00 -13.60
N ILE A 290 -5.82 11.20 -14.92
CA ILE A 290 -5.33 10.19 -15.88
C ILE A 290 -3.86 9.88 -15.63
N THR A 291 -3.03 10.90 -15.47
CA THR A 291 -1.59 10.77 -15.22
C THR A 291 -1.31 10.01 -13.94
N MET A 292 -2.07 10.25 -12.86
CA MET A 292 -1.96 9.52 -11.60
C MET A 292 -2.32 8.04 -11.75
N LYS A 293 -3.35 7.70 -12.54
CA LYS A 293 -3.70 6.30 -12.83
C LYS A 293 -2.59 5.60 -13.62
N ALA A 294 -2.01 6.25 -14.63
CA ALA A 294 -0.87 5.72 -15.37
C ALA A 294 0.36 5.53 -14.48
N ASN A 295 0.67 6.52 -13.63
CA ASN A 295 1.79 6.47 -12.68
C ASN A 295 1.61 5.40 -11.60
N MET A 296 0.37 5.07 -11.23
CA MET A 296 0.06 4.06 -10.21
C MET A 296 0.69 2.70 -10.56
N LEU A 297 0.72 2.30 -11.83
CA LEU A 297 1.34 1.05 -12.27
C LEU A 297 2.83 1.01 -11.92
N VAL A 298 3.55 2.08 -12.20
CA VAL A 298 5.00 2.22 -11.95
C VAL A 298 5.29 2.14 -10.45
N VAL A 299 4.59 2.98 -9.68
CA VAL A 299 4.76 3.08 -8.23
C VAL A 299 4.43 1.77 -7.52
N MET A 300 3.33 1.09 -7.91
CA MET A 300 2.91 -0.15 -7.27
C MET A 300 3.88 -1.31 -7.53
N LEU A 301 4.44 -1.42 -8.74
CA LEU A 301 5.47 -2.41 -9.05
C LEU A 301 6.74 -2.21 -8.21
N GLN A 302 7.20 -0.96 -8.11
CA GLN A 302 8.38 -0.60 -7.33
C GLN A 302 8.16 -0.80 -5.82
N LEU A 303 6.96 -0.45 -5.32
CA LEU A 303 6.55 -0.72 -3.95
C LEU A 303 6.48 -2.23 -3.66
N GLY A 304 5.94 -3.01 -4.59
CA GLY A 304 5.86 -4.46 -4.46
C GLY A 304 7.23 -5.11 -4.30
N LEU A 305 8.22 -4.68 -5.10
CA LEU A 305 9.60 -5.13 -4.97
C LEU A 305 10.18 -4.75 -3.60
N ALA A 306 10.06 -3.50 -3.20
CA ALA A 306 10.60 -2.97 -1.95
C ALA A 306 9.97 -3.66 -0.73
N GLN A 307 8.65 -3.84 -0.75
CA GLN A 307 7.89 -4.51 0.31
C GLN A 307 8.24 -5.99 0.41
N GLY A 308 8.51 -6.67 -0.73
CA GLY A 308 8.92 -8.07 -0.75
C GLY A 308 10.28 -8.29 -0.10
N VAL A 309 11.20 -7.33 -0.19
CA VAL A 309 12.55 -7.42 0.37
C VAL A 309 12.61 -7.10 1.86
N GLN A 310 11.64 -6.38 2.40
CA GLN A 310 11.58 -5.97 3.81
C GLN A 310 11.87 -7.12 4.80
N PRO A 311 11.23 -8.32 4.72
CA PRO A 311 11.48 -9.39 5.65
C PRO A 311 12.89 -10.00 5.53
N LEU A 312 13.49 -10.02 4.33
CA LEU A 312 14.86 -10.46 4.13
C LEU A 312 15.85 -9.56 4.87
N VAL A 313 15.66 -8.24 4.76
CA VAL A 313 16.46 -7.24 5.47
C VAL A 313 16.29 -7.40 6.98
N GLY A 314 15.04 -7.55 7.45
CA GLY A 314 14.74 -7.75 8.87
C GLY A 314 15.40 -8.99 9.43
N TYR A 315 15.30 -10.11 8.73
CA TYR A 315 15.95 -11.36 9.11
C TYR A 315 17.48 -11.23 9.17
N CYS A 316 18.11 -10.72 8.11
CA CYS A 316 19.56 -10.54 8.07
C CYS A 316 20.06 -9.61 9.18
N TYR A 317 19.29 -8.54 9.50
CA TYR A 317 19.62 -7.65 10.61
C TYR A 317 19.52 -8.34 11.96
N GLY A 318 18.44 -9.12 12.20
CA GLY A 318 18.26 -9.88 13.43
C GLY A 318 19.32 -10.98 13.63
N ALA A 319 19.72 -11.64 12.54
CA ALA A 319 20.79 -12.66 12.51
C ALA A 319 22.21 -12.07 12.53
N ASN A 320 22.37 -10.76 12.64
CA ASN A 320 23.65 -10.04 12.58
C ASN A 320 24.48 -10.29 11.29
N LYS A 321 23.81 -10.72 10.19
CA LYS A 321 24.44 -10.96 8.87
C LYS A 321 24.47 -9.66 8.05
N LEU A 322 25.26 -8.67 8.50
CA LEU A 322 25.25 -7.31 7.97
C LEU A 322 25.69 -7.22 6.50
N ASP A 323 26.64 -8.06 6.06
CA ASP A 323 27.10 -8.05 4.65
C ASP A 323 26.02 -8.60 3.71
N ARG A 324 25.34 -9.69 4.11
CA ARG A 324 24.20 -10.21 3.35
C ARG A 324 23.06 -9.19 3.28
N MET A 325 22.78 -8.50 4.38
CA MET A 325 21.79 -7.42 4.42
C MET A 325 22.09 -6.32 3.42
N ARG A 326 23.36 -5.81 3.41
CA ARG A 326 23.79 -4.76 2.49
C ARG A 326 23.72 -5.19 1.04
N HIS A 327 24.20 -6.40 0.76
CA HIS A 327 24.13 -6.98 -0.59
C HIS A 327 22.67 -7.07 -1.05
N SER A 328 21.75 -7.54 -0.19
CA SER A 328 20.32 -7.62 -0.50
C SER A 328 19.71 -6.25 -0.80
N ILE A 329 20.02 -5.23 0.01
CA ILE A 329 19.54 -3.86 -0.20
C ILE A 329 20.10 -3.28 -1.49
N ARG A 330 21.42 -3.38 -1.72
CA ARG A 330 22.08 -2.86 -2.94
C ARG A 330 21.51 -3.54 -4.19
N PHE A 331 21.41 -4.86 -4.19
CA PHE A 331 20.83 -5.62 -5.31
C PHE A 331 19.39 -5.20 -5.59
N SER A 332 18.58 -5.03 -4.56
CA SER A 332 17.18 -4.59 -4.71
C SER A 332 17.05 -3.16 -5.20
N CYS A 333 17.94 -2.24 -4.78
CA CYS A 333 17.99 -0.89 -5.33
C CYS A 333 18.34 -0.92 -6.83
N VAL A 334 19.33 -1.72 -7.23
CA VAL A 334 19.68 -1.86 -8.65
C VAL A 334 18.52 -2.43 -9.46
N CYS A 335 17.87 -3.50 -8.97
CA CYS A 335 16.69 -4.06 -9.63
C CYS A 335 15.57 -3.03 -9.78
N ASN A 336 15.33 -2.21 -8.74
CA ASN A 336 14.28 -1.20 -8.78
C ASN A 336 14.64 -0.03 -9.71
N ILE A 337 15.90 0.37 -9.76
CA ILE A 337 16.39 1.38 -10.73
C ILE A 337 16.21 0.87 -12.16
N VAL A 338 16.61 -0.38 -12.44
CA VAL A 338 16.42 -0.97 -13.77
C VAL A 338 14.94 -1.05 -14.13
N LEU A 339 14.10 -1.54 -13.23
CA LEU A 339 12.65 -1.61 -13.43
C LEU A 339 12.06 -0.21 -13.71
N GLY A 340 12.38 0.77 -12.87
CA GLY A 340 11.93 2.15 -13.03
C GLY A 340 12.42 2.77 -14.34
N THR A 341 13.66 2.53 -14.73
CA THR A 341 14.22 3.04 -15.99
C THR A 341 13.52 2.41 -17.20
N VAL A 342 13.33 1.10 -17.22
CA VAL A 342 12.64 0.41 -18.32
C VAL A 342 11.23 0.95 -18.48
N ILE A 343 10.45 1.06 -17.40
CA ILE A 343 9.09 1.58 -17.47
C ILE A 343 9.08 3.06 -17.88
N THR A 344 10.00 3.86 -17.35
CA THR A 344 10.14 5.28 -17.72
C THR A 344 10.41 5.42 -19.21
N VAL A 345 11.35 4.66 -19.78
CA VAL A 345 11.65 4.69 -21.22
C VAL A 345 10.42 4.31 -22.04
N ILE A 346 9.71 3.23 -21.67
CA ILE A 346 8.47 2.82 -22.34
C ILE A 346 7.44 3.96 -22.29
N TYR A 347 7.25 4.60 -21.13
CA TYR A 347 6.30 5.69 -20.99
C TYR A 347 6.72 6.95 -21.74
N PHE A 348 8.01 7.26 -21.86
CA PHE A 348 8.48 8.39 -22.67
C PHE A 348 8.23 8.16 -24.17
N ILE A 349 8.43 6.94 -24.66
CA ILE A 349 8.17 6.57 -26.07
C ILE A 349 6.66 6.62 -26.37
N PHE A 350 5.86 6.03 -25.50
CA PHE A 350 4.42 5.85 -25.71
C PHE A 350 3.55 6.79 -24.86
N THR A 351 4.07 7.94 -24.41
CA THR A 351 3.35 8.85 -23.50
C THR A 351 1.97 9.23 -24.03
N ARG A 352 1.91 9.64 -25.31
CA ARG A 352 0.66 10.09 -25.93
C ARG A 352 -0.36 8.94 -26.01
N GLN A 353 0.10 7.76 -26.40
CA GLN A 353 -0.74 6.56 -26.50
C GLN A 353 -1.26 6.14 -25.12
N VAL A 354 -0.41 6.17 -24.10
CA VAL A 354 -0.81 5.83 -22.72
C VAL A 354 -1.91 6.78 -22.23
N VAL A 355 -1.80 8.08 -22.49
CA VAL A 355 -2.83 9.06 -22.09
C VAL A 355 -4.10 8.89 -22.93
N SER A 356 -3.97 8.67 -24.25
CA SER A 356 -5.12 8.53 -25.15
C SER A 356 -5.96 7.27 -24.90
N VAL A 357 -5.43 6.25 -24.20
CA VAL A 357 -6.25 5.09 -23.75
C VAL A 357 -7.38 5.51 -22.79
N PHE A 358 -7.20 6.62 -22.07
CA PHE A 358 -8.14 7.06 -21.05
C PHE A 358 -9.09 8.16 -21.53
N ILE A 359 -8.72 8.93 -22.55
CA ILE A 359 -9.49 10.06 -23.04
C ILE A 359 -9.13 10.42 -24.49
N ASP A 360 -10.14 10.89 -25.25
CA ASP A 360 -9.97 11.30 -26.65
C ASP A 360 -9.85 12.82 -26.85
N ASP A 361 -9.98 13.64 -25.77
CA ASP A 361 -9.87 15.10 -25.84
C ASP A 361 -8.42 15.54 -26.06
N PRO A 362 -8.09 16.18 -27.19
CA PRO A 362 -6.72 16.61 -27.51
C PRO A 362 -6.11 17.56 -26.48
N ALA A 363 -6.91 18.47 -25.90
CA ALA A 363 -6.44 19.43 -24.90
C ALA A 363 -6.01 18.74 -23.61
N VAL A 364 -6.82 17.76 -23.15
CA VAL A 364 -6.49 16.96 -21.96
C VAL A 364 -5.30 16.05 -22.22
N ILE A 365 -5.17 15.48 -23.43
CA ILE A 365 -4.01 14.66 -23.83
C ILE A 365 -2.72 15.48 -23.77
N ASP A 366 -2.71 16.71 -24.27
CA ASP A 366 -1.49 17.54 -24.28
C ASP A 366 -1.04 17.91 -22.86
N TYR A 367 -1.97 18.23 -21.93
CA TYR A 367 -1.67 18.38 -20.52
C TYR A 367 -1.15 17.06 -19.91
N GLY A 368 -1.82 15.95 -20.16
CA GLY A 368 -1.47 14.63 -19.63
C GLY A 368 -0.07 14.18 -20.06
N VAL A 369 0.32 14.44 -21.31
CA VAL A 369 1.66 14.15 -21.83
C VAL A 369 2.74 14.91 -21.06
N LYS A 370 2.54 16.22 -20.81
CA LYS A 370 3.47 17.03 -20.02
C LYS A 370 3.58 16.51 -18.59
N MET A 371 2.45 16.27 -17.95
CA MET A 371 2.36 15.80 -16.56
C MET A 371 2.99 14.41 -16.38
N LEU A 372 2.68 13.46 -17.28
CA LEU A 372 3.21 12.10 -17.20
C LEU A 372 4.73 12.07 -17.39
N ARG A 373 5.25 12.82 -18.35
CA ARG A 373 6.70 12.94 -18.58
C ARG A 373 7.43 13.50 -17.37
N ALA A 374 6.89 14.57 -16.76
CA ALA A 374 7.49 15.16 -15.57
C ALA A 374 7.53 14.16 -14.38
N LEU A 375 6.43 13.45 -14.12
CA LEU A 375 6.37 12.44 -13.06
C LEU A 375 7.35 11.28 -13.31
N MET A 376 7.50 10.85 -14.57
CA MET A 376 8.37 9.72 -14.93
C MET A 376 9.86 10.02 -14.76
N ILE A 377 10.29 11.26 -14.67
CA ILE A 377 11.70 11.61 -14.44
C ILE A 377 12.22 11.07 -13.11
N SER A 378 11.39 11.05 -12.08
CA SER A 378 11.75 10.44 -10.79
C SER A 378 11.65 8.90 -10.81
N GLY A 379 10.97 8.32 -11.81
CA GLY A 379 10.71 6.88 -11.94
C GLY A 379 11.93 5.98 -11.72
N PRO A 380 13.09 6.24 -12.33
CA PRO A 380 14.30 5.43 -12.14
C PRO A 380 14.81 5.40 -10.70
N VAL A 381 14.67 6.48 -9.94
CA VAL A 381 15.33 6.63 -8.64
C VAL A 381 14.39 6.45 -7.44
N ILE A 382 13.09 6.73 -7.60
CA ILE A 382 12.12 6.65 -6.49
C ILE A 382 12.02 5.23 -5.91
N GLY A 383 12.20 4.21 -6.73
CA GLY A 383 12.21 2.82 -6.28
C GLY A 383 13.34 2.52 -5.30
N CYS A 384 14.49 3.20 -5.44
CA CYS A 384 15.59 3.10 -4.47
C CYS A 384 15.15 3.65 -3.09
N MET A 385 14.46 4.79 -3.08
CA MET A 385 13.90 5.36 -1.84
C MET A 385 12.93 4.38 -1.18
N PHE A 386 12.04 3.71 -1.94
CA PHE A 386 11.13 2.70 -1.38
C PHE A 386 11.90 1.53 -0.75
N VAL A 387 12.91 0.99 -1.44
CA VAL A 387 13.75 -0.10 -0.89
C VAL A 387 14.42 0.33 0.40
N LEU A 388 14.97 1.55 0.47
CA LEU A 388 15.64 2.05 1.67
C LEU A 388 14.64 2.28 2.81
N ASN A 389 13.46 2.82 2.52
CA ASN A 389 12.39 3.02 3.52
C ASN A 389 11.93 1.68 4.13
N PHE A 390 11.61 0.68 3.29
CA PHE A 390 11.24 -0.66 3.78
C PHE A 390 12.41 -1.37 4.46
N SER A 391 13.65 -1.07 4.08
CA SER A 391 14.84 -1.57 4.79
C SER A 391 14.96 -0.97 6.19
N PHE A 392 14.70 0.33 6.38
CA PHE A 392 14.63 0.92 7.72
C PHE A 392 13.54 0.30 8.57
N GLN A 393 12.37 0.03 7.98
CA GLN A 393 11.30 -0.68 8.67
C GLN A 393 11.75 -2.10 9.07
N GLY A 394 12.34 -2.86 8.15
CA GLY A 394 12.87 -4.21 8.43
C GLY A 394 13.89 -4.21 9.57
N MET A 395 14.82 -3.25 9.59
CA MET A 395 15.79 -3.08 10.67
C MET A 395 15.17 -2.61 12.00
N GLY A 396 13.87 -2.27 12.03
CA GLY A 396 13.20 -1.71 13.20
C GLY A 396 13.52 -0.23 13.46
N LYS A 397 14.08 0.46 12.48
CA LYS A 397 14.42 1.89 12.56
C LYS A 397 13.24 2.76 12.14
N GLY A 398 12.17 2.73 12.96
CA GLY A 398 10.92 3.42 12.67
C GLY A 398 11.07 4.94 12.55
N THR A 399 11.95 5.57 13.34
CA THR A 399 12.18 7.02 13.26
C THR A 399 12.71 7.44 11.88
N GLN A 400 13.65 6.68 11.30
CA GLN A 400 14.18 6.95 9.98
C GLN A 400 13.11 6.78 8.90
N SER A 401 12.29 5.73 9.00
CA SER A 401 11.16 5.53 8.11
C SER A 401 10.12 6.64 8.25
N MET A 402 9.85 7.11 9.48
CA MET A 402 8.93 8.22 9.75
C MET A 402 9.40 9.52 9.08
N ILE A 403 10.68 9.86 9.26
CA ILE A 403 11.27 11.06 8.64
C ILE A 403 11.12 11.00 7.12
N LEU A 404 11.44 9.87 6.49
CA LEU A 404 11.30 9.72 5.03
C LEU A 404 9.86 9.83 4.56
N SER A 405 8.92 9.18 5.26
CA SER A 405 7.51 9.21 4.90
C SER A 405 6.90 10.61 5.06
N LEU A 406 7.20 11.28 6.17
CA LEU A 406 6.77 12.67 6.41
C LEU A 406 7.39 13.65 5.41
N SER A 407 8.67 13.47 5.08
CA SER A 407 9.37 14.35 4.15
C SER A 407 8.79 14.23 2.75
N ARG A 408 8.57 13.02 2.26
CA ARG A 408 8.11 12.79 0.88
C ARG A 408 6.71 13.33 0.61
N GLN A 409 5.76 13.10 1.51
CA GLN A 409 4.35 13.44 1.30
C GLN A 409 3.89 14.68 2.07
N GLY A 410 4.75 15.25 2.92
CA GLY A 410 4.40 16.38 3.78
C GLY A 410 5.46 17.47 3.77
N LEU A 411 6.51 17.29 4.59
CA LEU A 411 7.46 18.37 4.93
C LEU A 411 8.24 18.95 3.74
N ILE A 412 8.49 18.15 2.69
CA ILE A 412 9.16 18.63 1.48
C ILE A 412 8.13 18.93 0.40
N TYR A 413 7.19 17.99 0.17
CA TYR A 413 6.25 18.12 -0.94
C TYR A 413 5.30 19.32 -0.80
N PHE A 414 4.66 19.55 0.36
CA PHE A 414 3.69 20.63 0.51
C PHE A 414 4.32 22.02 0.36
N PRO A 415 5.42 22.36 1.05
CA PRO A 415 6.08 23.65 0.83
C PRO A 415 6.54 23.81 -0.63
N LEU A 416 7.09 22.76 -1.22
CA LEU A 416 7.55 22.78 -2.59
C LEU A 416 6.40 23.02 -3.59
N LEU A 417 5.26 22.34 -3.40
CA LEU A 417 4.05 22.54 -4.20
C LEU A 417 3.57 24.00 -4.13
N ILE A 418 3.53 24.60 -2.93
CA ILE A 418 3.09 25.98 -2.71
C ILE A 418 4.07 26.96 -3.36
N ILE A 419 5.37 26.79 -3.15
CA ILE A 419 6.41 27.67 -3.67
C ILE A 419 6.44 27.59 -5.21
N MET A 420 6.48 26.38 -5.76
CA MET A 420 6.56 26.18 -7.22
C MET A 420 5.26 26.63 -7.92
N ASN A 421 4.10 26.46 -7.30
CA ASN A 421 2.84 27.02 -7.84
C ASN A 421 2.89 28.54 -7.92
N LYS A 422 3.42 29.21 -6.88
CA LYS A 422 3.51 30.69 -6.87
C LYS A 422 4.57 31.25 -7.82
N THR A 423 5.65 30.52 -8.08
CA THR A 423 6.78 30.99 -8.90
C THR A 423 6.69 30.60 -10.36
N VAL A 424 6.20 29.41 -10.66
CA VAL A 424 6.19 28.82 -12.02
C VAL A 424 4.77 28.47 -12.48
N GLY A 425 3.77 28.55 -11.60
CA GLY A 425 2.38 28.23 -11.93
C GLY A 425 2.14 26.74 -12.16
N LEU A 426 1.38 26.40 -13.22
CA LEU A 426 0.98 25.00 -13.51
C LEU A 426 2.20 24.06 -13.65
N ASP A 427 3.23 24.49 -14.38
CA ASP A 427 4.45 23.69 -14.54
C ASP A 427 5.12 23.43 -13.19
N GLY A 428 5.04 24.39 -12.26
CA GLY A 428 5.51 24.20 -10.90
C GLY A 428 4.77 23.09 -10.15
N ILE A 429 3.44 23.01 -10.28
CA ILE A 429 2.64 21.92 -9.69
C ILE A 429 3.05 20.57 -10.28
N ILE A 430 3.21 20.50 -11.59
CA ILE A 430 3.57 19.30 -12.35
C ILE A 430 4.94 18.74 -11.88
N TRP A 431 5.93 19.61 -11.71
CA TRP A 431 7.28 19.21 -11.33
C TRP A 431 7.48 18.99 -9.82
N SER A 432 6.60 19.52 -8.98
CA SER A 432 6.76 19.48 -7.51
C SER A 432 6.94 18.07 -6.95
N GLN A 433 6.17 17.09 -7.46
CA GLN A 433 6.28 15.69 -7.00
C GLN A 433 7.61 15.07 -7.44
N ALA A 434 8.05 15.29 -8.68
CA ALA A 434 9.31 14.75 -9.19
C ALA A 434 10.52 15.30 -8.42
N VAL A 435 10.53 16.60 -8.13
CA VAL A 435 11.58 17.24 -7.33
C VAL A 435 11.58 16.73 -5.90
N ALA A 436 10.40 16.61 -5.27
CA ALA A 436 10.29 16.04 -3.91
C ALA A 436 10.83 14.60 -3.87
N ASP A 437 10.50 13.77 -4.86
CA ASP A 437 10.96 12.38 -4.94
C ASP A 437 12.50 12.31 -5.10
N LEU A 438 13.11 13.17 -5.91
CA LEU A 438 14.57 13.24 -6.07
C LEU A 438 15.27 13.65 -4.77
N VAL A 439 14.78 14.70 -4.10
CA VAL A 439 15.31 15.18 -2.83
C VAL A 439 15.20 14.11 -1.75
N CYS A 440 14.03 13.46 -1.65
CA CYS A 440 13.80 12.39 -0.67
C CYS A 440 14.64 11.14 -0.97
N THR A 441 14.90 10.83 -2.25
CA THR A 441 15.79 9.74 -2.61
C THR A 441 17.22 10.05 -2.16
N ALA A 442 17.74 11.25 -2.43
CA ALA A 442 19.06 11.66 -1.96
C ALA A 442 19.16 11.61 -0.43
N MET A 443 18.15 12.12 0.26
CA MET A 443 18.07 12.07 1.73
C MET A 443 18.06 10.62 2.24
N SER A 444 17.32 9.71 1.61
CA SER A 444 17.26 8.30 2.01
C SER A 444 18.61 7.60 1.87
N VAL A 445 19.37 7.90 0.81
CA VAL A 445 20.71 7.37 0.59
C VAL A 445 21.70 7.88 1.65
N VAL A 446 21.68 9.18 1.95
CA VAL A 446 22.52 9.76 3.00
C VAL A 446 22.21 9.13 4.36
N MET A 447 20.93 9.05 4.73
CA MET A 447 20.50 8.42 5.97
C MET A 447 20.94 6.95 6.05
N PHE A 448 20.84 6.21 4.95
CA PHE A 448 21.27 4.82 4.90
C PHE A 448 22.78 4.68 5.11
N LEU A 449 23.59 5.51 4.46
CA LEU A 449 25.05 5.51 4.63
C LEU A 449 25.47 5.82 6.08
N LEU A 450 24.80 6.77 6.73
CA LEU A 450 25.02 7.09 8.14
C LEU A 450 24.69 5.92 9.06
N VAL A 451 23.54 5.28 8.84
CA VAL A 451 23.10 4.10 9.60
C VAL A 451 24.08 2.95 9.43
N VAL A 452 24.51 2.66 8.20
CA VAL A 452 25.47 1.59 7.93
C VAL A 452 26.84 1.86 8.57
N ARG A 453 27.34 3.12 8.52
CA ARG A 453 28.59 3.51 9.20
C ARG A 453 28.50 3.27 10.71
N LYS A 454 27.38 3.64 11.33
CA LYS A 454 27.15 3.41 12.77
C LYS A 454 27.13 1.92 13.12
N LEU A 455 26.47 1.10 12.32
CA LEU A 455 26.41 -0.35 12.51
C LEU A 455 27.80 -1.01 12.40
N ARG A 456 28.60 -0.58 11.42
CA ARG A 456 29.98 -1.09 11.30
C ARG A 456 30.82 -0.80 12.53
N ARG A 457 30.81 0.44 13.02
CA ARG A 457 31.55 0.83 14.22
C ARG A 457 31.15 -0.02 15.44
N GLN A 458 29.85 -0.24 15.62
CA GLN A 458 29.34 -1.07 16.73
C GLN A 458 29.73 -2.54 16.58
N HIS A 459 29.86 -3.05 15.37
CA HIS A 459 30.30 -4.43 15.13
C HIS A 459 31.78 -4.61 15.40
N SER A 460 32.65 -3.70 14.92
CA SER A 460 34.10 -3.73 15.22
C SER A 460 34.38 -3.69 16.71
N GLN A 461 33.73 -2.80 17.45
CA GLN A 461 33.90 -2.71 18.91
C GLN A 461 33.50 -3.97 19.68
N LYS A 462 32.53 -4.76 19.16
CA LYS A 462 32.11 -6.04 19.78
C LYS A 462 33.04 -7.21 19.41
N THR A 463 33.83 -7.09 18.37
CA THR A 463 34.78 -8.13 17.94
C THR A 463 36.14 -7.91 18.63
N GLU A 464 36.42 -6.70 19.10
CA GLU A 464 37.63 -6.31 19.82
C GLU A 464 37.50 -6.45 21.34
N ALA A 465 36.29 -6.57 21.89
CA ALA A 465 35.97 -6.80 23.30
C ALA A 465 35.63 -8.28 23.56
#